data_fd21b818ec85ad5acf9d35c23d78ef41
#
_entry.id   fd21b818ec85ad5acf9d35c23d78ef41
#
_cell.length_a   1.000
_cell.length_b   1.000
_cell.length_c   1.000
_cell.angle_alpha   90.00
_cell.angle_beta   90.00
_cell.angle_gamma   90.00
#
_symmetry.space_group_name_H-M   'P 1'
#
loop_
_entity.id
_entity.type
_entity.pdbx_description
1 polymer ?
#
loop_
_entity_poly.entity_id
_entity_poly.type
_entity_poly.pdbx_seq_one_letter_code
_entity_poly.pdbx_strand_id
1 'polypeptide(L)'
;MTLSSCDKRRIWNLDKLADLSLPILTENDVASFTLEALVLNDGYSPTKSTGFVWSDINPNPTKSDNYIASALTGSDISLTINWPVNTMLYVRAYAENKIGVSYSETLKIIWPGSDANLPIVETINPNNISFFSINMSGIIQSDGGLPIVEQGFCYSTTNQLPSIQNNIAVNTSGNSSFSELISNLTENTSYYVRAYAKNIQGISYGNMLAVSTNNYYYPGETGYFGGLIVYSKEDTTGAWNFLEAAPSDVNGILPWAFSNAPTNTSNSLGAARLNTLNIIQQLGPANPSYAALAAYYYPSGLNGWFLPSRDELVKMRESLFLNQLGNFVAEANYWSSSQDNDFSLNAWAVKMTNASGATATYPKTNHFRIRPIRKY
;
A
#
# COMPACT_ATOMS: atom_id res chain seq x y z
N MET A 1 50.15 -63.20 46.41
CA MET A 1 50.32 -62.69 45.03
C MET A 1 49.19 -61.77 44.73
N THR A 2 49.41 -60.51 44.86
CA THR A 2 48.46 -59.42 44.59
C THR A 2 48.95 -58.64 43.40
N LEU A 3 48.21 -58.71 42.30
CA LEU A 3 48.36 -57.78 41.16
C LEU A 3 47.21 -56.83 41.13
N SER A 4 47.51 -55.62 41.59
CA SER A 4 46.63 -54.42 41.38
C SER A 4 46.92 -53.88 40.00
N SER A 5 46.01 -54.02 39.09
CA SER A 5 46.02 -53.25 37.83
C SER A 5 45.12 -52.03 37.96
N CYS A 6 45.76 -50.95 38.22
CA CYS A 6 45.10 -49.64 38.13
C CYS A 6 45.00 -49.24 36.65
N ASP A 7 43.86 -49.53 36.01
CA ASP A 7 43.59 -49.10 34.67
C ASP A 7 43.19 -47.61 34.70
N LYS A 8 44.16 -46.70 34.57
CA LYS A 8 43.95 -45.28 34.35
C LYS A 8 43.53 -45.11 32.91
N ARG A 9 42.22 -45.13 32.65
CA ARG A 9 41.70 -44.63 31.39
C ARG A 9 42.13 -43.17 31.21
N ARG A 10 43.16 -42.97 30.38
CA ARG A 10 43.49 -41.65 29.85
C ARG A 10 42.34 -41.22 28.99
N ILE A 11 41.52 -40.27 29.50
CA ILE A 11 40.59 -39.54 28.66
C ILE A 11 41.49 -38.66 27.77
N TRP A 12 41.63 -39.05 26.52
CA TRP A 12 42.28 -38.20 25.51
C TRP A 12 41.34 -37.06 25.21
N ASN A 13 41.59 -35.85 25.75
CA ASN A 13 40.95 -34.66 25.27
C ASN A 13 41.43 -34.44 23.84
N LEU A 14 40.52 -34.60 22.87
CA LEU A 14 40.82 -34.33 21.46
C LEU A 14 40.93 -32.81 21.30
N ASP A 15 42.01 -32.37 20.71
CA ASP A 15 42.19 -30.95 20.38
C ASP A 15 41.03 -30.47 19.50
N LYS A 16 40.52 -29.30 19.77
CA LYS A 16 39.41 -28.64 19.09
C LYS A 16 39.79 -27.21 18.66
N LEU A 17 38.93 -26.59 17.85
CA LEU A 17 39.00 -25.16 17.63
C LEU A 17 38.73 -24.42 18.96
N ALA A 18 39.25 -23.23 19.09
CA ALA A 18 39.00 -22.37 20.24
C ALA A 18 37.56 -21.79 20.20
N ASP A 19 36.98 -21.58 21.38
CA ASP A 19 35.69 -20.87 21.54
C ASP A 19 35.96 -19.42 21.96
N LEU A 20 35.19 -18.50 21.37
CA LEU A 20 35.39 -17.05 21.55
C LEU A 20 34.10 -16.37 22.01
N SER A 21 34.22 -15.33 22.82
CA SER A 21 33.14 -14.44 23.14
C SER A 21 32.80 -13.54 21.94
N LEU A 22 31.57 -12.96 21.92
CA LEU A 22 31.24 -11.85 21.07
C LEU A 22 32.21 -10.68 21.36
N PRO A 23 32.71 -9.94 20.34
CA PRO A 23 33.46 -8.72 20.56
C PRO A 23 32.62 -7.65 21.28
N ILE A 24 33.26 -6.92 22.19
CA ILE A 24 32.71 -5.75 22.88
C ILE A 24 33.48 -4.53 22.37
N LEU A 25 32.74 -3.45 22.09
CA LEU A 25 33.32 -2.19 21.66
C LEU A 25 33.25 -1.17 22.80
N THR A 26 34.37 -0.52 23.07
CA THR A 26 34.46 0.62 23.98
C THR A 26 34.99 1.83 23.21
N GLU A 27 34.20 2.90 23.17
CA GLU A 27 34.58 4.16 22.50
C GLU A 27 35.59 4.90 23.37
N ASN A 28 36.71 5.33 22.79
CA ASN A 28 37.74 6.10 23.46
C ASN A 28 37.62 7.60 23.12
N ASP A 29 37.47 7.92 21.82
CA ASP A 29 37.24 9.26 21.26
C ASP A 29 36.55 9.19 19.89
N VAL A 30 36.37 10.33 19.23
CA VAL A 30 35.68 10.43 17.93
C VAL A 30 36.36 9.67 16.77
N ALA A 31 37.60 9.23 16.94
CA ALA A 31 38.37 8.54 15.89
C ALA A 31 38.97 7.22 16.36
N SER A 32 38.81 6.82 17.62
CA SER A 32 39.40 5.60 18.15
C SER A 32 38.41 4.82 19.03
N PHE A 33 38.49 3.52 18.94
CA PHE A 33 37.76 2.59 19.81
C PHE A 33 38.61 1.38 20.16
N THR A 34 38.29 0.74 21.29
CA THR A 34 38.88 -0.51 21.73
C THR A 34 37.90 -1.64 21.50
N LEU A 35 38.37 -2.68 20.82
CA LEU A 35 37.70 -3.97 20.72
C LEU A 35 38.25 -4.93 21.73
N GLU A 36 37.39 -5.61 22.48
CA GLU A 36 37.73 -6.62 23.46
C GLU A 36 36.96 -7.90 23.20
N ALA A 37 37.61 -9.05 23.36
CA ALA A 37 37.00 -10.36 23.32
C ALA A 37 37.78 -11.34 24.20
N LEU A 38 37.18 -12.48 24.54
CA LEU A 38 37.77 -13.50 25.34
C LEU A 38 37.91 -14.82 24.57
N VAL A 39 39.04 -15.51 24.75
CA VAL A 39 39.12 -16.91 24.40
C VAL A 39 38.55 -17.70 25.59
N LEU A 40 37.31 -18.17 25.42
CA LEU A 40 36.55 -18.88 26.44
C LEU A 40 37.10 -20.29 26.70
N ASN A 41 37.64 -20.91 25.63
CA ASN A 41 38.29 -22.21 25.65
C ASN A 41 39.31 -22.28 24.52
N ASP A 42 40.55 -22.68 24.79
CA ASP A 42 41.61 -22.82 23.78
C ASP A 42 41.49 -24.09 22.91
N GLY A 43 40.50 -24.95 23.20
CA GLY A 43 40.29 -26.22 22.49
C GLY A 43 41.32 -27.29 22.87
N TYR A 44 41.88 -27.23 24.06
CA TYR A 44 42.98 -28.07 24.56
C TYR A 44 44.29 -27.94 23.74
N SER A 45 44.42 -26.84 23.04
CA SER A 45 45.57 -26.54 22.20
C SER A 45 45.88 -25.05 22.30
N PRO A 46 47.05 -24.66 22.81
CA PRO A 46 47.39 -23.25 23.00
C PRO A 46 47.20 -22.44 21.73
N THR A 47 46.61 -21.26 21.87
CA THR A 47 46.43 -20.33 20.77
C THR A 47 47.77 -19.80 20.28
N LYS A 48 47.97 -19.81 18.96
CA LYS A 48 49.19 -19.29 18.31
C LYS A 48 49.03 -17.80 17.96
N SER A 49 47.80 -17.38 17.63
CA SER A 49 47.47 -16.01 17.25
C SER A 49 46.00 -15.73 17.61
N THR A 50 45.75 -14.56 18.10
CA THR A 50 44.40 -14.03 18.35
C THR A 50 44.31 -12.63 17.81
N GLY A 51 43.10 -12.10 17.59
CA GLY A 51 42.89 -10.76 17.10
C GLY A 51 41.49 -10.55 16.55
N PHE A 52 41.38 -9.60 15.65
CA PHE A 52 40.11 -9.27 15.01
C PHE A 52 40.22 -9.32 13.49
N VAL A 53 39.12 -9.73 12.84
CA VAL A 53 38.90 -9.68 11.42
C VAL A 53 37.73 -8.75 11.16
N TRP A 54 37.72 -8.05 9.99
CA TRP A 54 36.63 -7.14 9.65
C TRP A 54 36.41 -7.01 8.14
N SER A 55 35.22 -6.57 7.78
CA SER A 55 34.88 -6.18 6.42
C SER A 55 33.75 -5.13 6.46
N ASP A 56 33.72 -4.23 5.47
CA ASP A 56 32.61 -3.30 5.25
C ASP A 56 31.47 -3.89 4.43
N ILE A 57 31.70 -4.98 3.72
CA ILE A 57 30.75 -5.64 2.83
C ILE A 57 30.40 -7.08 3.22
N ASN A 58 31.36 -7.84 3.81
CA ASN A 58 31.14 -9.22 4.19
C ASN A 58 30.58 -9.31 5.64
N PRO A 59 29.32 -9.77 5.84
CA PRO A 59 28.75 -9.86 7.19
C PRO A 59 29.37 -10.95 8.07
N ASN A 60 30.19 -11.85 7.51
CA ASN A 60 30.92 -12.90 8.22
C ASN A 60 32.42 -12.86 7.87
N PRO A 61 33.15 -11.80 8.27
CA PRO A 61 34.53 -11.65 7.89
C PRO A 61 35.43 -12.76 8.43
N THR A 62 36.47 -13.06 7.67
CA THR A 62 37.49 -14.05 7.97
C THR A 62 38.89 -13.45 7.78
N LYS A 63 39.96 -14.21 8.05
CA LYS A 63 41.33 -13.76 7.78
C LYS A 63 41.64 -13.53 6.28
N SER A 64 40.74 -13.93 5.38
CA SER A 64 40.82 -13.63 3.95
C SER A 64 40.32 -12.23 3.60
N ASP A 65 39.55 -11.59 4.47
CA ASP A 65 39.12 -10.19 4.36
C ASP A 65 40.24 -9.28 4.92
N ASN A 66 39.98 -8.60 6.00
CA ASN A 66 41.00 -7.83 6.72
C ASN A 66 41.21 -8.43 8.11
N TYR A 67 42.42 -8.36 8.65
CA TYR A 67 42.67 -8.80 10.00
C TYR A 67 43.85 -8.06 10.66
N ILE A 68 43.84 -8.06 12.00
CA ILE A 68 44.95 -7.59 12.82
C ILE A 68 45.10 -8.53 14.02
N ALA A 69 46.35 -8.91 14.30
CA ALA A 69 46.63 -9.74 15.44
C ALA A 69 46.74 -8.89 16.72
N SER A 70 46.19 -9.39 17.82
CA SER A 70 46.40 -8.83 19.16
C SER A 70 47.86 -9.05 19.60
N ALA A 71 48.43 -8.04 20.24
CA ALA A 71 49.75 -8.17 20.84
C ALA A 71 49.72 -8.98 22.14
N LEU A 72 48.54 -9.21 22.76
CA LEU A 72 48.35 -9.95 23.99
C LEU A 72 48.31 -11.44 23.67
N THR A 73 49.06 -12.21 24.47
CA THR A 73 49.03 -13.68 24.47
C THR A 73 48.30 -14.15 25.72
N GLY A 74 47.21 -14.89 25.56
CA GLY A 74 46.36 -15.36 26.64
C GLY A 74 44.92 -15.46 26.29
N SER A 75 44.03 -15.38 27.28
CA SER A 75 42.59 -15.43 27.11
C SER A 75 42.00 -14.09 26.60
N ASP A 76 42.69 -12.99 26.89
CA ASP A 76 42.16 -11.65 26.58
C ASP A 76 42.67 -11.17 25.22
N ILE A 77 41.74 -10.76 24.39
CA ILE A 77 42.02 -10.16 23.09
C ILE A 77 41.59 -8.70 23.20
N SER A 78 42.54 -7.77 23.10
CA SER A 78 42.23 -6.34 23.12
C SER A 78 43.02 -5.63 22.04
N LEU A 79 42.36 -4.71 21.36
CA LEU A 79 42.92 -3.93 20.27
C LEU A 79 42.29 -2.54 20.19
N THR A 80 43.11 -1.51 20.34
CA THR A 80 42.69 -0.13 20.06
C THR A 80 42.98 0.20 18.61
N ILE A 81 41.98 0.66 17.88
CA ILE A 81 42.04 0.95 16.46
C ILE A 81 41.59 2.40 16.22
N ASN A 82 42.37 3.11 15.40
CA ASN A 82 41.96 4.36 14.79
C ASN A 82 41.28 4.02 13.45
N TRP A 83 40.03 4.37 13.33
CA TRP A 83 39.24 3.99 12.15
C TRP A 83 38.71 5.25 11.43
N PRO A 84 38.59 5.21 10.11
CA PRO A 84 37.91 6.30 9.39
C PRO A 84 36.49 6.45 9.90
N VAL A 85 36.09 7.68 10.21
CA VAL A 85 34.75 8.06 10.58
C VAL A 85 33.74 7.77 9.45
N ASN A 86 32.46 7.62 9.77
CA ASN A 86 31.39 7.31 8.80
C ASN A 86 31.52 5.93 8.12
N THR A 87 32.01 4.94 8.84
CA THR A 87 32.13 3.56 8.33
C THR A 87 31.17 2.60 9.03
N MET A 88 30.66 1.65 8.27
CA MET A 88 29.97 0.48 8.78
C MET A 88 30.89 -0.72 8.63
N LEU A 89 31.04 -1.48 9.71
CA LEU A 89 31.92 -2.65 9.75
C LEU A 89 31.24 -3.86 10.37
N TYR A 90 31.55 -5.00 9.83
CA TYR A 90 31.33 -6.29 10.45
C TYR A 90 32.63 -6.76 11.06
N VAL A 91 32.65 -7.07 12.36
CA VAL A 91 33.86 -7.43 13.11
C VAL A 91 33.65 -8.75 13.82
N ARG A 92 34.68 -9.62 13.78
CA ARG A 92 34.70 -10.87 14.57
C ARG A 92 36.06 -10.98 15.26
N ALA A 93 36.07 -11.51 16.48
CA ALA A 93 37.31 -12.01 17.08
C ALA A 93 37.73 -13.31 16.38
N TYR A 94 39.02 -13.56 16.32
CA TYR A 94 39.55 -14.84 15.86
C TYR A 94 40.58 -15.38 16.81
N ALA A 95 40.70 -16.71 16.88
CA ALA A 95 41.78 -17.42 17.53
C ALA A 95 42.26 -18.56 16.60
N GLU A 96 43.60 -18.69 16.51
CA GLU A 96 44.24 -19.73 15.74
C GLU A 96 45.01 -20.66 16.69
N ASN A 97 44.74 -21.95 16.66
CA ASN A 97 45.48 -22.99 17.31
C ASN A 97 46.04 -23.99 16.29
N LYS A 98 46.56 -25.13 16.70
CA LYS A 98 47.13 -26.12 15.77
C LYS A 98 46.08 -26.81 14.91
N ILE A 99 44.79 -26.73 15.27
CA ILE A 99 43.69 -27.34 14.55
C ILE A 99 43.20 -26.43 13.43
N GLY A 100 43.21 -25.11 13.62
CA GLY A 100 42.76 -24.13 12.66
C GLY A 100 42.41 -22.81 13.28
N VAL A 101 41.63 -22.01 12.53
CA VAL A 101 41.15 -20.69 12.92
C VAL A 101 39.64 -20.78 13.25
N SER A 102 39.30 -20.30 14.45
CA SER A 102 37.92 -20.08 14.86
C SER A 102 37.56 -18.60 14.88
N TYR A 103 36.28 -18.30 14.80
CA TYR A 103 35.73 -16.93 14.77
C TYR A 103 34.57 -16.84 15.74
N SER A 104 34.41 -15.68 16.39
CA SER A 104 33.24 -15.36 17.20
C SER A 104 32.01 -15.14 16.33
N GLU A 105 30.84 -14.91 16.94
CA GLU A 105 29.72 -14.25 16.31
C GLU A 105 30.13 -12.83 15.81
N THR A 106 29.37 -12.29 14.84
CA THR A 106 29.69 -11.00 14.23
C THR A 106 29.12 -9.83 15.03
N LEU A 107 29.97 -8.87 15.38
CA LEU A 107 29.57 -7.55 15.85
C LEU A 107 29.47 -6.60 14.65
N LYS A 108 28.30 -5.97 14.47
CA LYS A 108 28.12 -4.89 13.49
C LYS A 108 28.38 -3.56 14.18
N ILE A 109 29.34 -2.80 13.66
CA ILE A 109 29.71 -1.48 14.16
C ILE A 109 29.30 -0.44 13.12
N ILE A 110 28.62 0.61 13.54
CA ILE A 110 28.40 1.81 12.76
C ILE A 110 29.15 2.92 13.50
N TRP A 111 30.26 3.39 12.91
CA TRP A 111 31.09 4.38 13.55
C TRP A 111 30.75 5.79 13.09
N PRO A 112 30.14 6.65 13.92
CA PRO A 112 29.80 8.00 13.58
C PRO A 112 31.07 8.87 13.46
N GLY A 113 31.04 9.82 12.52
CA GLY A 113 32.07 10.84 12.44
C GLY A 113 31.82 12.01 13.37
N SER A 114 32.85 12.84 13.54
CA SER A 114 32.73 14.12 14.28
C SER A 114 31.66 15.05 13.68
N ASP A 115 31.37 14.89 12.39
CA ASP A 115 30.38 15.69 11.64
C ASP A 115 29.07 14.96 11.40
N ALA A 116 28.84 13.84 12.09
CA ALA A 116 27.62 13.06 11.98
C ALA A 116 26.43 13.85 12.53
N ASN A 117 25.42 14.01 11.71
CA ASN A 117 24.21 14.78 12.01
C ASN A 117 22.96 13.90 11.85
N LEU A 118 21.84 14.45 12.31
CA LEU A 118 20.53 13.88 11.98
C LEU A 118 20.29 13.93 10.46
N PRO A 119 19.49 13.02 9.91
CA PRO A 119 19.08 13.09 8.52
C PRO A 119 18.36 14.41 8.20
N ILE A 120 18.39 14.83 6.96
CA ILE A 120 17.51 15.92 6.46
C ILE A 120 16.50 15.26 5.53
N VAL A 121 15.23 15.36 5.88
CA VAL A 121 14.14 14.73 5.14
C VAL A 121 13.06 15.74 4.76
N GLU A 122 12.44 15.58 3.61
CA GLU A 122 11.37 16.40 3.09
C GLU A 122 10.14 15.52 2.80
N THR A 123 8.95 16.01 3.18
CA THR A 123 7.67 15.39 2.83
C THR A 123 7.20 16.00 1.52
N ILE A 124 6.96 15.17 0.51
CA ILE A 124 6.50 15.57 -0.82
C ILE A 124 4.99 15.33 -0.92
N ASN A 125 4.32 16.15 -1.71
CA ASN A 125 2.90 15.98 -1.98
C ASN A 125 2.58 14.55 -2.45
N PRO A 126 1.41 14.01 -2.06
CA PRO A 126 1.01 12.67 -2.45
C PRO A 126 0.87 12.53 -3.97
N ASN A 127 1.25 11.38 -4.50
CA ASN A 127 1.10 11.06 -5.91
C ASN A 127 -0.34 10.67 -6.26
N ASN A 128 -1.06 10.08 -5.30
CA ASN A 128 -2.43 9.64 -5.47
C ASN A 128 -3.16 9.67 -4.11
N ILE A 129 -4.43 10.09 -4.16
CA ILE A 129 -5.34 10.09 -3.02
C ILE A 129 -6.58 9.31 -3.42
N SER A 130 -6.93 8.31 -2.61
CA SER A 130 -8.12 7.51 -2.75
C SER A 130 -9.14 7.80 -1.63
N PHE A 131 -10.17 6.99 -1.53
CA PHE A 131 -11.15 7.05 -0.43
C PHE A 131 -10.55 6.55 0.89
N PHE A 132 -9.73 5.49 0.84
CA PHE A 132 -9.22 4.77 2.01
C PHE A 132 -7.69 4.67 2.04
N SER A 133 -7.01 5.41 1.15
CA SER A 133 -5.55 5.38 1.07
C SER A 133 -4.96 6.66 0.49
N ILE A 134 -3.69 6.92 0.85
CA ILE A 134 -2.90 8.02 0.33
C ILE A 134 -1.51 7.47 -0.02
N ASN A 135 -1.06 7.66 -1.26
CA ASN A 135 0.30 7.32 -1.66
C ASN A 135 1.21 8.52 -1.46
N MET A 136 1.94 8.54 -0.32
CA MET A 136 2.84 9.61 0.06
C MET A 136 4.23 9.44 -0.56
N SER A 137 4.93 10.55 -0.75
CA SER A 137 6.31 10.59 -1.24
C SER A 137 7.21 11.38 -0.29
N GLY A 138 8.47 10.97 -0.17
CA GLY A 138 9.48 11.61 0.66
C GLY A 138 10.85 11.59 0.00
N ILE A 139 11.69 12.54 0.40
CA ILE A 139 13.08 12.64 -0.06
C ILE A 139 13.99 12.83 1.14
N ILE A 140 15.01 12.00 1.26
CA ILE A 140 16.14 12.19 2.18
C ILE A 140 17.17 13.03 1.43
N GLN A 141 17.27 14.30 1.79
CA GLN A 141 18.22 15.26 1.20
C GLN A 141 19.63 15.02 1.70
N SER A 142 19.77 14.50 2.93
CA SER A 142 21.04 14.11 3.53
C SER A 142 20.79 12.99 4.57
N ASP A 143 21.67 12.01 4.59
CA ASP A 143 21.67 10.97 5.62
C ASP A 143 22.38 11.43 6.93
N GLY A 144 22.91 12.64 6.95
CA GLY A 144 23.70 13.18 8.05
C GLY A 144 25.11 12.61 8.15
N GLY A 145 25.61 12.00 7.07
CA GLY A 145 26.90 11.30 7.05
C GLY A 145 26.85 9.91 7.66
N LEU A 146 25.66 9.35 7.88
CA LEU A 146 25.45 8.04 8.49
C LEU A 146 24.33 7.26 7.80
N PRO A 147 24.45 5.93 7.66
CA PRO A 147 23.43 5.12 7.03
C PRO A 147 22.05 5.29 7.67
N ILE A 148 21.03 5.42 6.83
CA ILE A 148 19.64 5.42 7.27
C ILE A 148 19.27 4.00 7.69
N VAL A 149 18.78 3.86 8.91
CA VAL A 149 18.37 2.57 9.51
C VAL A 149 16.85 2.34 9.42
N GLU A 150 16.07 3.43 9.28
CA GLU A 150 14.62 3.38 9.12
C GLU A 150 14.12 4.65 8.44
N GLN A 151 13.11 4.52 7.58
CA GLN A 151 12.45 5.63 6.92
C GLN A 151 10.97 5.31 6.68
N GLY A 152 10.15 6.33 6.46
CA GLY A 152 8.73 6.16 6.21
C GLY A 152 7.93 7.43 6.46
N PHE A 153 6.65 7.24 6.83
CA PHE A 153 5.73 8.33 7.13
C PHE A 153 5.07 8.11 8.48
N CYS A 154 4.91 9.19 9.24
CA CYS A 154 4.05 9.22 10.41
C CYS A 154 2.83 10.10 10.12
N TYR A 155 1.66 9.69 10.64
CA TYR A 155 0.41 10.38 10.35
C TYR A 155 -0.57 10.35 11.52
N SER A 156 -1.46 11.35 11.56
CA SER A 156 -2.48 11.50 12.60
C SER A 156 -3.64 12.34 12.09
N THR A 157 -4.84 12.10 12.61
CA THR A 157 -6.02 12.96 12.38
C THR A 157 -6.12 14.11 13.39
N THR A 158 -5.42 14.02 14.53
CA THR A 158 -5.54 14.95 15.65
C THR A 158 -4.25 15.70 15.97
N ASN A 159 -3.09 15.06 15.76
CA ASN A 159 -1.79 15.69 16.00
C ASN A 159 -1.28 16.34 14.72
N GLN A 160 -1.17 17.66 14.71
CA GLN A 160 -0.68 18.43 13.55
C GLN A 160 0.81 18.25 13.27
N LEU A 161 1.59 17.79 14.24
CA LEU A 161 3.01 17.45 14.08
C LEU A 161 3.25 15.98 14.43
N PRO A 162 2.75 15.04 13.62
CA PRO A 162 2.88 13.63 13.93
C PRO A 162 4.35 13.20 14.00
N SER A 163 4.61 12.24 14.86
CA SER A 163 5.91 11.61 15.08
C SER A 163 5.76 10.10 15.02
N ILE A 164 6.84 9.36 15.18
CA ILE A 164 6.80 7.89 15.24
C ILE A 164 5.99 7.33 16.44
N GLN A 165 5.53 8.17 17.36
CA GLN A 165 4.60 7.80 18.44
C GLN A 165 3.14 7.78 17.98
N ASN A 166 2.84 8.28 16.78
CA ASN A 166 1.54 8.21 16.13
C ASN A 166 1.48 7.00 15.19
N ASN A 167 0.54 6.98 14.24
CA ASN A 167 0.52 5.92 13.22
C ASN A 167 1.72 6.07 12.29
N ILE A 168 2.29 4.95 11.87
CA ILE A 168 3.44 4.92 10.96
C ILE A 168 3.20 4.00 9.76
N ALA A 169 3.79 4.37 8.64
CA ALA A 169 3.94 3.53 7.46
C ALA A 169 5.44 3.46 7.14
N VAL A 170 6.05 2.30 7.40
CA VAL A 170 7.50 2.09 7.24
C VAL A 170 7.80 1.77 5.78
N ASN A 171 8.76 2.47 5.21
CA ASN A 171 9.27 2.19 3.87
C ASN A 171 10.59 1.41 3.95
N THR A 172 10.65 0.27 3.25
CA THR A 172 11.80 -0.66 3.27
C THR A 172 12.70 -0.56 2.03
N SER A 173 12.48 0.42 1.17
CA SER A 173 13.26 0.54 -0.09
C SER A 173 14.73 0.89 0.12
N GLY A 174 15.06 1.62 1.21
CA GLY A 174 16.39 2.13 1.48
C GLY A 174 16.88 3.23 0.52
N ASN A 175 16.02 3.73 -0.36
CA ASN A 175 16.34 4.75 -1.33
C ASN A 175 16.16 6.15 -0.73
N SER A 176 16.96 7.13 -1.18
CA SER A 176 16.82 8.53 -0.79
C SER A 176 15.50 9.16 -1.25
N SER A 177 14.96 8.74 -2.38
CA SER A 177 13.60 9.06 -2.81
C SER A 177 12.72 7.83 -2.62
N PHE A 178 11.65 7.96 -1.86
CA PHE A 178 10.77 6.85 -1.49
C PHE A 178 9.30 7.24 -1.52
N SER A 179 8.44 6.26 -1.75
CA SER A 179 6.99 6.40 -1.67
C SER A 179 6.40 5.23 -0.91
N GLU A 180 5.31 5.48 -0.18
CA GLU A 180 4.62 4.45 0.59
C GLU A 180 3.11 4.67 0.55
N LEU A 181 2.37 3.58 0.38
CA LEU A 181 0.91 3.58 0.41
C LEU A 181 0.42 3.47 1.85
N ILE A 182 -0.13 4.56 2.37
CA ILE A 182 -0.85 4.56 3.64
C ILE A 182 -2.28 4.09 3.35
N SER A 183 -2.64 2.92 3.83
CA SER A 183 -3.93 2.26 3.59
C SER A 183 -4.78 2.15 4.87
N ASN A 184 -6.02 1.66 4.73
CA ASN A 184 -6.99 1.52 5.82
C ASN A 184 -7.31 2.86 6.52
N LEU A 185 -7.32 3.92 5.76
CA LEU A 185 -7.73 5.24 6.22
C LEU A 185 -9.25 5.37 6.20
N THR A 186 -9.78 6.36 6.92
CA THR A 186 -11.20 6.72 6.87
C THR A 186 -11.42 7.68 5.71
N GLU A 187 -12.50 7.51 4.96
CA GLU A 187 -12.90 8.41 3.88
C GLU A 187 -13.24 9.81 4.41
N ASN A 188 -13.18 10.79 3.52
CA ASN A 188 -13.50 12.20 3.80
C ASN A 188 -12.85 12.73 5.08
N THR A 189 -11.62 12.27 5.36
CA THR A 189 -10.92 12.57 6.61
C THR A 189 -9.58 13.23 6.33
N SER A 190 -9.30 14.32 7.05
CA SER A 190 -8.03 15.02 6.97
C SER A 190 -6.99 14.36 7.86
N TYR A 191 -5.81 14.13 7.29
CA TYR A 191 -4.64 13.59 7.96
C TYR A 191 -3.50 14.58 7.88
N TYR A 192 -2.78 14.77 8.99
CA TYR A 192 -1.48 15.41 9.03
C TYR A 192 -0.42 14.35 8.81
N VAL A 193 0.47 14.54 7.84
CA VAL A 193 1.46 13.54 7.45
C VAL A 193 2.84 14.18 7.40
N ARG A 194 3.86 13.44 7.87
CA ARG A 194 5.27 13.82 7.76
C ARG A 194 6.10 12.60 7.35
N ALA A 195 7.01 12.78 6.42
CA ALA A 195 8.08 11.82 6.21
C ALA A 195 9.04 11.83 7.41
N TYR A 196 9.66 10.69 7.72
CA TYR A 196 10.72 10.61 8.69
C TYR A 196 11.87 9.75 8.17
N ALA A 197 13.06 10.04 8.67
CA ALA A 197 14.25 9.22 8.48
C ALA A 197 15.03 9.14 9.79
N LYS A 198 15.60 7.97 10.05
CA LYS A 198 16.37 7.65 11.26
C LYS A 198 17.75 7.14 10.87
N ASN A 199 18.76 7.70 11.48
CA ASN A 199 20.10 7.12 11.55
C ASN A 199 20.47 6.82 13.02
N ILE A 200 21.72 6.45 13.31
CA ILE A 200 22.14 6.13 14.68
C ILE A 200 22.12 7.36 15.61
N GLN A 201 22.23 8.58 15.07
CA GLN A 201 22.17 9.82 15.87
C GLN A 201 20.74 10.17 16.29
N GLY A 202 19.73 9.71 15.55
CA GLY A 202 18.33 9.96 15.91
C GLY A 202 17.40 10.03 14.72
N ILE A 203 16.27 10.70 14.90
CA ILE A 203 15.17 10.78 13.94
C ILE A 203 14.96 12.23 13.54
N SER A 204 14.82 12.46 12.25
CA SER A 204 14.33 13.72 11.68
C SER A 204 12.98 13.53 11.01
N TYR A 205 12.24 14.62 10.95
CA TYR A 205 10.94 14.69 10.33
C TYR A 205 10.91 15.80 9.27
N GLY A 206 10.28 15.51 8.15
CA GLY A 206 10.01 16.49 7.09
C GLY A 206 8.97 17.53 7.50
N ASN A 207 8.68 18.45 6.59
CA ASN A 207 7.56 19.36 6.71
C ASN A 207 6.23 18.60 6.86
N MET A 208 5.27 19.20 7.58
CA MET A 208 3.92 18.66 7.70
C MET A 208 3.10 18.99 6.46
N LEU A 209 2.38 18.01 5.96
CA LEU A 209 1.34 18.17 4.94
C LEU A 209 -0.02 17.77 5.54
N ALA A 210 -1.03 18.60 5.27
CA ALA A 210 -2.43 18.23 5.54
C ALA A 210 -3.03 17.67 4.25
N VAL A 211 -3.50 16.43 4.30
CA VAL A 211 -4.01 15.70 3.15
C VAL A 211 -5.34 15.06 3.54
N SER A 212 -6.36 15.19 2.69
CA SER A 212 -7.66 14.58 2.97
C SER A 212 -7.94 13.47 1.97
N THR A 213 -8.43 12.32 2.49
CA THR A 213 -8.99 11.25 1.68
C THR A 213 -10.24 11.73 0.95
N ASN A 214 -10.53 11.11 -0.19
CA ASN A 214 -11.71 11.45 -0.99
C ASN A 214 -13.00 11.01 -0.27
N ASN A 215 -14.11 11.66 -0.58
CA ASN A 215 -15.42 11.27 -0.07
C ASN A 215 -15.91 10.00 -0.80
N TYR A 216 -16.27 8.98 -0.05
CA TYR A 216 -16.90 7.76 -0.54
C TYR A 216 -18.39 7.80 -0.26
N TYR A 217 -19.20 7.50 -1.24
CA TYR A 217 -20.65 7.43 -1.11
C TYR A 217 -21.10 5.98 -1.10
N TYR A 218 -21.88 5.59 -0.12
CA TYR A 218 -22.46 4.25 -0.04
C TYR A 218 -23.78 4.15 -0.80
N PRO A 219 -24.14 2.97 -1.36
CA PRO A 219 -25.44 2.78 -1.98
C PRO A 219 -26.60 3.16 -1.08
N GLY A 220 -27.52 3.98 -1.60
CA GLY A 220 -28.66 4.54 -0.85
C GLY A 220 -28.42 5.93 -0.27
N GLU A 221 -27.21 6.41 -0.18
CA GLU A 221 -26.90 7.78 0.23
C GLU A 221 -27.21 8.78 -0.88
N THR A 222 -27.36 10.05 -0.48
CA THR A 222 -27.50 11.15 -1.45
C THR A 222 -26.13 11.42 -2.10
N GLY A 223 -26.07 11.28 -3.42
CA GLY A 223 -24.87 11.54 -4.20
C GLY A 223 -24.62 13.01 -4.45
N TYR A 224 -23.51 13.30 -5.14
CA TYR A 224 -23.04 14.67 -5.40
C TYR A 224 -24.06 15.51 -6.20
N PHE A 225 -24.88 14.89 -7.05
CA PHE A 225 -25.86 15.57 -7.90
C PHE A 225 -27.29 15.53 -7.32
N GLY A 226 -27.45 15.14 -6.06
CA GLY A 226 -28.74 15.15 -5.35
C GLY A 226 -29.63 13.95 -5.61
N GLY A 227 -29.17 12.96 -6.36
CA GLY A 227 -29.80 11.66 -6.52
C GLY A 227 -29.37 10.68 -5.46
N LEU A 228 -29.68 9.39 -5.64
CA LEU A 228 -29.26 8.33 -4.73
C LEU A 228 -28.18 7.45 -5.37
N ILE A 229 -27.16 7.12 -4.60
CA ILE A 229 -26.09 6.21 -5.05
C ILE A 229 -26.65 4.82 -5.26
N VAL A 230 -26.44 4.28 -6.43
CA VAL A 230 -26.84 2.94 -6.87
C VAL A 230 -25.72 1.94 -6.67
N TYR A 231 -24.50 2.35 -6.98
CA TYR A 231 -23.33 1.51 -6.96
C TYR A 231 -22.06 2.34 -6.76
N SER A 232 -21.13 1.81 -5.98
CA SER A 232 -19.85 2.43 -5.67
C SER A 232 -18.72 1.45 -5.92
N LYS A 233 -17.59 1.94 -6.41
CA LYS A 233 -16.34 1.20 -6.53
C LYS A 233 -15.33 1.77 -5.56
N GLU A 234 -14.59 0.89 -4.90
CA GLU A 234 -13.43 1.28 -4.09
C GLU A 234 -12.19 1.52 -4.94
N ASP A 235 -12.14 0.91 -6.13
CA ASP A 235 -11.05 1.06 -7.09
C ASP A 235 -11.15 2.41 -7.82
N THR A 236 -10.16 3.28 -7.57
CA THR A 236 -10.05 4.61 -8.18
C THR A 236 -9.32 4.62 -9.52
N THR A 237 -8.90 3.46 -10.03
CA THR A 237 -8.14 3.36 -11.30
C THR A 237 -9.02 3.52 -12.56
N GLY A 238 -10.34 3.43 -12.40
CA GLY A 238 -11.31 3.55 -13.46
C GLY A 238 -11.73 5.01 -13.77
N ALA A 239 -12.41 5.19 -14.88
CA ALA A 239 -12.93 6.49 -15.31
C ALA A 239 -14.15 6.98 -14.50
N TRP A 240 -14.64 6.20 -13.56
CA TRP A 240 -15.77 6.53 -12.69
C TRP A 240 -15.78 5.62 -11.44
N ASN A 241 -16.34 6.15 -10.34
CA ASN A 241 -16.43 5.42 -9.07
C ASN A 241 -17.87 5.22 -8.61
N PHE A 242 -18.77 6.12 -9.00
CA PHE A 242 -20.14 6.11 -8.53
C PHE A 242 -21.14 6.03 -9.68
N LEU A 243 -22.23 5.31 -9.45
CA LEU A 243 -23.47 5.38 -10.23
C LEU A 243 -24.54 6.00 -9.34
N GLU A 244 -25.14 7.10 -9.81
CA GLU A 244 -26.16 7.86 -9.09
C GLU A 244 -27.46 7.86 -9.90
N ALA A 245 -28.57 7.39 -9.31
CA ALA A 245 -29.90 7.49 -9.89
C ALA A 245 -30.46 8.89 -9.71
N ALA A 246 -31.15 9.41 -10.72
CA ALA A 246 -31.87 10.68 -10.59
C ALA A 246 -32.86 10.67 -9.41
N PRO A 247 -33.08 11.84 -8.76
CA PRO A 247 -33.98 11.92 -7.60
C PRO A 247 -35.42 11.51 -7.90
N SER A 248 -35.87 11.63 -9.16
CA SER A 248 -37.22 11.26 -9.60
C SER A 248 -37.22 10.64 -10.99
N ASP A 249 -38.34 9.97 -11.30
CA ASP A 249 -38.60 9.54 -12.68
C ASP A 249 -38.75 10.73 -13.63
N VAL A 250 -38.52 10.50 -14.93
CA VAL A 250 -39.00 11.37 -16.00
C VAL A 250 -40.52 11.40 -15.93
N ASN A 251 -41.11 12.57 -16.19
CA ASN A 251 -42.57 12.70 -16.22
C ASN A 251 -43.21 11.81 -17.29
N GLY A 252 -44.17 11.00 -16.89
CA GLY A 252 -44.93 10.11 -17.75
C GLY A 252 -44.23 8.77 -18.06
N ILE A 253 -44.79 8.08 -19.03
CA ILE A 253 -44.28 6.83 -19.58
C ILE A 253 -44.03 7.04 -21.07
N LEU A 254 -42.91 6.55 -21.57
CA LEU A 254 -42.49 6.79 -22.96
C LEU A 254 -42.09 5.48 -23.65
N PRO A 255 -42.17 5.42 -24.98
CA PRO A 255 -41.61 4.30 -25.73
C PRO A 255 -40.08 4.33 -25.70
N TRP A 256 -39.45 3.18 -25.85
CA TRP A 256 -38.01 3.09 -26.01
C TRP A 256 -37.56 3.75 -27.34
N ALA A 257 -38.28 3.45 -28.41
CA ALA A 257 -38.11 3.99 -29.75
C ALA A 257 -39.41 3.91 -30.57
N PHE A 258 -39.52 4.72 -31.61
CA PHE A 258 -40.63 4.67 -32.59
C PHE A 258 -40.30 3.78 -33.79
N SER A 259 -39.07 3.34 -33.92
CA SER A 259 -38.60 2.46 -34.99
C SER A 259 -37.93 1.23 -34.45
N ASN A 260 -37.93 0.19 -35.23
CA ASN A 260 -37.32 -1.09 -34.89
C ASN A 260 -35.86 -1.21 -35.35
N ALA A 261 -35.21 -0.09 -35.66
CA ALA A 261 -33.82 -0.10 -36.11
C ALA A 261 -32.90 -0.68 -35.01
N PRO A 262 -31.98 -1.57 -35.37
CA PRO A 262 -31.00 -2.11 -34.42
C PRO A 262 -30.06 -1.01 -33.94
N THR A 263 -29.74 -1.00 -32.67
CA THR A 263 -28.87 -0.02 -32.02
C THR A 263 -27.70 -0.73 -31.36
N ASN A 264 -26.51 -0.21 -31.51
CA ASN A 264 -25.35 -0.77 -30.83
C ASN A 264 -25.35 -0.32 -29.33
N THR A 265 -25.75 -1.21 -28.44
CA THR A 265 -25.85 -0.94 -27.02
C THR A 265 -25.23 -2.09 -26.20
N SER A 266 -24.72 -1.77 -25.00
CA SER A 266 -24.17 -2.71 -24.05
C SER A 266 -25.09 -2.89 -22.84
N ASN A 267 -25.04 -4.06 -22.24
CA ASN A 267 -25.76 -4.36 -20.99
C ASN A 267 -24.99 -3.91 -19.74
N SER A 268 -23.69 -3.67 -19.84
CA SER A 268 -22.75 -3.56 -18.73
C SER A 268 -22.94 -2.31 -17.87
N LEU A 269 -22.47 -2.38 -16.61
CA LEU A 269 -22.34 -1.22 -15.74
C LEU A 269 -21.43 -0.15 -16.37
N GLY A 270 -21.82 1.11 -16.26
CA GLY A 270 -21.11 2.26 -16.83
C GLY A 270 -21.44 2.53 -18.31
N ALA A 271 -22.34 1.75 -18.94
CA ALA A 271 -22.67 1.88 -20.35
C ALA A 271 -23.78 2.90 -20.67
N ALA A 272 -24.54 3.38 -19.68
CA ALA A 272 -25.69 4.27 -19.86
C ALA A 272 -25.41 5.43 -20.81
N ARG A 273 -24.30 6.15 -20.60
CA ARG A 273 -23.94 7.33 -21.43
C ARG A 273 -23.74 6.95 -22.87
N LEU A 274 -22.94 5.94 -23.18
CA LEU A 274 -22.64 5.54 -24.55
C LEU A 274 -23.90 5.01 -25.25
N ASN A 275 -24.65 4.15 -24.58
CA ASN A 275 -25.91 3.63 -25.09
C ASN A 275 -26.89 4.76 -25.46
N THR A 276 -27.13 5.68 -24.51
CA THR A 276 -28.05 6.82 -24.71
C THR A 276 -27.64 7.65 -25.91
N LEU A 277 -26.35 7.99 -26.04
CA LEU A 277 -25.87 8.79 -27.19
C LEU A 277 -25.99 8.04 -28.50
N ASN A 278 -25.70 6.74 -28.54
CA ASN A 278 -25.87 5.91 -29.73
C ASN A 278 -27.37 5.87 -30.19
N ILE A 279 -28.29 5.72 -29.21
CA ILE A 279 -29.73 5.74 -29.49
C ILE A 279 -30.14 7.10 -30.05
N ILE A 280 -29.72 8.20 -29.44
CA ILE A 280 -30.06 9.55 -29.90
C ILE A 280 -29.44 9.83 -31.27
N GLN A 281 -28.20 9.43 -31.51
CA GLN A 281 -27.55 9.59 -32.81
C GLN A 281 -28.32 8.87 -33.92
N GLN A 282 -28.86 7.68 -33.64
CA GLN A 282 -29.56 6.87 -34.60
C GLN A 282 -31.01 7.35 -34.86
N LEU A 283 -31.72 7.72 -33.76
CA LEU A 283 -33.15 8.08 -33.88
C LEU A 283 -33.37 9.56 -34.11
N GLY A 284 -32.38 10.40 -33.84
CA GLY A 284 -32.44 11.86 -33.94
C GLY A 284 -33.32 12.51 -32.86
N PRO A 285 -33.40 13.84 -32.84
CA PRO A 285 -34.32 14.59 -32.01
C PRO A 285 -35.76 14.40 -32.53
N ALA A 286 -36.57 13.63 -31.78
CA ALA A 286 -37.92 13.29 -32.16
C ALA A 286 -38.98 13.99 -31.30
N ASN A 287 -40.08 14.35 -31.90
CA ASN A 287 -41.32 14.75 -31.21
C ASN A 287 -42.46 13.84 -31.72
N PRO A 288 -43.05 12.97 -30.89
CA PRO A 288 -42.92 12.87 -29.45
C PRO A 288 -41.58 12.29 -28.99
N SER A 289 -41.23 12.54 -27.69
CA SER A 289 -39.98 12.09 -27.07
C SER A 289 -39.96 10.57 -26.83
N TYR A 290 -38.79 9.99 -26.78
CA TYR A 290 -38.52 8.58 -26.44
C TYR A 290 -37.58 8.47 -25.24
N ALA A 291 -37.45 7.27 -24.67
CA ALA A 291 -36.80 7.05 -23.37
C ALA A 291 -35.39 7.64 -23.26
N ALA A 292 -34.50 7.39 -24.23
CA ALA A 292 -33.12 7.87 -24.19
C ALA A 292 -33.05 9.40 -24.28
N LEU A 293 -33.86 10.02 -25.15
CA LEU A 293 -33.90 11.47 -25.31
C LEU A 293 -34.44 12.16 -24.06
N ALA A 294 -35.48 11.60 -23.44
CA ALA A 294 -36.06 12.12 -22.21
C ALA A 294 -35.10 12.01 -21.01
N ALA A 295 -34.35 10.93 -20.91
CA ALA A 295 -33.31 10.78 -19.87
C ALA A 295 -32.17 11.79 -20.09
N TYR A 296 -31.77 12.03 -21.33
CA TYR A 296 -30.68 12.95 -21.67
C TYR A 296 -30.99 14.41 -21.31
N TYR A 297 -32.26 14.84 -21.48
CA TYR A 297 -32.70 16.19 -21.15
C TYR A 297 -33.28 16.35 -19.75
N TYR A 298 -33.14 15.33 -18.89
CA TYR A 298 -33.59 15.39 -17.49
C TYR A 298 -32.64 16.27 -16.65
N PRO A 299 -33.14 17.04 -15.65
CA PRO A 299 -34.54 17.44 -15.45
C PRO A 299 -34.96 18.60 -16.36
N SER A 300 -34.04 19.38 -16.90
CA SER A 300 -34.35 20.52 -17.80
C SER A 300 -33.11 21.02 -18.51
N GLY A 301 -32.52 20.19 -19.37
CA GLY A 301 -31.41 20.59 -20.24
C GLY A 301 -30.04 20.58 -19.62
N LEU A 302 -29.86 20.13 -18.38
CA LEU A 302 -28.54 19.89 -17.82
C LEU A 302 -28.05 18.52 -18.28
N ASN A 303 -27.10 18.53 -19.21
CA ASN A 303 -26.45 17.33 -19.73
C ASN A 303 -25.77 16.57 -18.60
N GLY A 304 -25.90 15.26 -18.58
CA GLY A 304 -25.17 14.41 -17.62
C GLY A 304 -25.99 13.27 -17.03
N TRP A 305 -27.29 13.21 -17.31
CA TRP A 305 -28.17 12.08 -17.00
C TRP A 305 -28.45 11.26 -18.28
N PHE A 306 -28.53 9.96 -18.13
CA PHE A 306 -28.62 9.00 -19.21
C PHE A 306 -29.62 7.90 -18.89
N LEU A 307 -30.15 7.24 -19.92
CA LEU A 307 -30.97 6.05 -19.72
C LEU A 307 -30.07 4.90 -19.22
N PRO A 308 -30.32 4.29 -18.05
CA PRO A 308 -29.46 3.26 -17.48
C PRO A 308 -29.33 2.05 -18.41
N SER A 309 -28.18 1.39 -18.44
CA SER A 309 -28.07 0.07 -19.05
C SER A 309 -28.90 -0.96 -18.28
N ARG A 310 -29.06 -2.17 -18.84
CA ARG A 310 -29.77 -3.26 -18.14
C ARG A 310 -29.17 -3.53 -16.77
N ASP A 311 -27.85 -3.69 -16.68
CA ASP A 311 -27.18 -4.07 -15.44
C ASP A 311 -27.18 -2.92 -14.42
N GLU A 312 -27.10 -1.66 -14.88
CA GLU A 312 -27.28 -0.49 -14.02
C GLU A 312 -28.70 -0.40 -13.46
N LEU A 313 -29.71 -0.71 -14.24
CA LEU A 313 -31.08 -0.68 -13.80
C LEU A 313 -31.41 -1.85 -12.84
N VAL A 314 -30.77 -3.01 -13.05
CA VAL A 314 -30.81 -4.12 -12.10
C VAL A 314 -30.18 -3.71 -10.77
N LYS A 315 -29.01 -3.06 -10.77
CA LYS A 315 -28.39 -2.53 -9.56
C LYS A 315 -29.27 -1.49 -8.87
N MET A 316 -29.93 -0.63 -9.63
CA MET A 316 -30.88 0.36 -9.09
C MET A 316 -32.05 -0.30 -8.36
N ARG A 317 -32.58 -1.41 -8.90
CA ARG A 317 -33.59 -2.22 -8.21
C ARG A 317 -33.02 -2.85 -6.94
N GLU A 318 -31.85 -3.48 -7.02
CA GLU A 318 -31.22 -4.19 -5.89
C GLU A 318 -30.85 -3.25 -4.73
N SER A 319 -30.21 -2.13 -5.03
CA SER A 319 -29.67 -1.21 -4.02
C SER A 319 -30.70 -0.21 -3.50
N LEU A 320 -31.66 0.21 -4.33
CA LEU A 320 -32.63 1.23 -3.95
C LEU A 320 -34.03 0.68 -3.76
N PHE A 321 -34.65 0.11 -4.81
CA PHE A 321 -36.06 -0.31 -4.74
C PHE A 321 -36.30 -1.37 -3.66
N LEU A 322 -35.50 -2.42 -3.61
CA LEU A 322 -35.64 -3.48 -2.61
C LEU A 322 -35.42 -3.00 -1.16
N ASN A 323 -34.71 -1.88 -1.00
CA ASN A 323 -34.50 -1.21 0.29
C ASN A 323 -35.50 -0.06 0.53
N GLN A 324 -36.56 0.03 -0.27
CA GLN A 324 -37.62 1.05 -0.16
C GLN A 324 -37.12 2.50 -0.32
N LEU A 325 -36.03 2.68 -1.07
CA LEU A 325 -35.44 3.98 -1.39
C LEU A 325 -35.80 4.42 -2.82
N GLY A 326 -35.69 5.71 -3.08
CA GLY A 326 -35.75 6.29 -4.41
C GLY A 326 -37.17 6.46 -4.99
N ASN A 327 -38.23 6.20 -4.24
CA ASN A 327 -39.65 6.43 -4.62
C ASN A 327 -40.01 5.82 -5.99
N PHE A 328 -39.54 4.60 -6.28
CA PHE A 328 -39.91 3.86 -7.48
C PHE A 328 -41.37 3.40 -7.39
N VAL A 329 -42.05 3.35 -8.56
CA VAL A 329 -43.38 2.82 -8.61
C VAL A 329 -43.34 1.30 -8.60
N ALA A 330 -43.86 0.70 -7.57
CA ALA A 330 -43.93 -0.76 -7.42
C ALA A 330 -44.75 -1.40 -8.55
N GLU A 331 -44.34 -2.59 -8.98
CA GLU A 331 -44.92 -3.40 -10.05
C GLU A 331 -44.86 -2.72 -11.46
N ALA A 332 -44.20 -1.57 -11.59
CA ALA A 332 -44.01 -0.90 -12.89
C ALA A 332 -42.71 -1.35 -13.57
N ASN A 333 -42.74 -1.40 -14.89
CA ASN A 333 -41.56 -1.61 -15.71
C ASN A 333 -40.83 -0.28 -15.95
N TYR A 334 -39.51 -0.34 -15.93
CA TYR A 334 -38.58 0.76 -16.24
C TYR A 334 -37.71 0.35 -17.42
N TRP A 335 -37.57 1.27 -18.40
CA TRP A 335 -36.70 1.05 -19.56
C TRP A 335 -35.22 1.09 -19.17
N SER A 336 -34.45 0.14 -19.72
CA SER A 336 -33.01 0.30 -19.86
C SER A 336 -32.65 0.83 -21.27
N SER A 337 -31.41 1.29 -21.43
CA SER A 337 -30.84 1.65 -22.72
C SER A 337 -30.34 0.45 -23.53
N SER A 338 -30.45 -0.76 -23.00
CA SER A 338 -29.93 -1.97 -23.62
C SER A 338 -30.97 -2.57 -24.57
N GLN A 339 -30.60 -2.74 -25.83
CA GLN A 339 -31.37 -3.50 -26.81
C GLN A 339 -31.20 -5.00 -26.54
N ASP A 340 -32.20 -5.78 -26.87
CA ASP A 340 -32.08 -7.23 -26.97
C ASP A 340 -31.26 -7.60 -28.22
N ASN A 341 -30.18 -8.34 -28.03
CA ASN A 341 -29.28 -8.69 -29.14
C ASN A 341 -29.87 -9.79 -30.04
N ASP A 342 -30.71 -10.65 -29.46
CA ASP A 342 -31.36 -11.75 -30.24
C ASP A 342 -32.60 -11.27 -30.98
N PHE A 343 -33.30 -10.26 -30.42
CA PHE A 343 -34.52 -9.68 -30.97
C PHE A 343 -34.43 -8.17 -31.05
N SER A 344 -33.87 -7.64 -32.14
CA SER A 344 -33.59 -6.22 -32.31
C SER A 344 -34.83 -5.31 -32.20
N LEU A 345 -36.05 -5.88 -32.30
CA LEU A 345 -37.33 -5.20 -32.08
C LEU A 345 -37.60 -4.90 -30.60
N ASN A 346 -36.89 -5.56 -29.71
CA ASN A 346 -37.08 -5.50 -28.26
C ASN A 346 -35.93 -4.75 -27.57
N ALA A 347 -36.23 -4.24 -26.40
CA ALA A 347 -35.26 -3.69 -25.45
C ALA A 347 -35.51 -4.24 -24.06
N TRP A 348 -34.46 -4.22 -23.25
CA TRP A 348 -34.54 -4.70 -21.86
C TRP A 348 -35.25 -3.69 -20.98
N ALA A 349 -36.11 -4.22 -20.11
CA ALA A 349 -36.72 -3.47 -19.03
C ALA A 349 -36.59 -4.24 -17.72
N VAL A 350 -36.65 -3.53 -16.60
CA VAL A 350 -36.64 -4.12 -15.25
C VAL A 350 -37.92 -3.71 -14.55
N LYS A 351 -38.64 -4.69 -14.03
CA LYS A 351 -39.83 -4.49 -13.20
C LYS A 351 -39.42 -4.20 -11.77
N MET A 352 -39.90 -3.13 -11.18
CA MET A 352 -39.69 -2.81 -9.77
C MET A 352 -40.62 -3.66 -8.91
N THR A 353 -40.20 -4.90 -8.65
CA THR A 353 -40.94 -5.91 -7.89
C THR A 353 -40.03 -6.65 -6.94
N ASN A 354 -40.58 -7.19 -5.84
CA ASN A 354 -39.87 -8.06 -4.91
C ASN A 354 -39.72 -9.49 -5.43
N ALA A 355 -40.44 -9.86 -6.47
CA ALA A 355 -40.39 -11.19 -7.07
C ALA A 355 -39.10 -11.44 -7.85
N SER A 356 -38.72 -12.69 -8.03
CA SER A 356 -37.67 -13.10 -8.97
C SER A 356 -38.12 -12.87 -10.43
N GLY A 357 -37.16 -12.85 -11.37
CA GLY A 357 -37.46 -12.68 -12.80
C GLY A 357 -37.93 -11.27 -13.19
N ALA A 358 -37.45 -10.26 -12.46
CA ALA A 358 -37.83 -8.86 -12.72
C ALA A 358 -37.33 -8.32 -14.07
N THR A 359 -36.40 -8.97 -14.73
CA THR A 359 -35.76 -8.51 -15.99
C THR A 359 -36.35 -9.27 -17.17
N ALA A 360 -36.85 -8.53 -18.17
CA ALA A 360 -37.39 -9.11 -19.39
C ALA A 360 -37.21 -8.13 -20.59
N THR A 361 -37.37 -8.66 -21.79
CA THR A 361 -37.39 -7.86 -23.01
C THR A 361 -38.80 -7.59 -23.50
N TYR A 362 -39.00 -6.41 -24.04
CA TYR A 362 -40.31 -5.96 -24.54
C TYR A 362 -40.16 -5.20 -25.86
N PRO A 363 -41.23 -5.20 -26.70
CA PRO A 363 -41.27 -4.37 -27.90
C PRO A 363 -40.93 -2.91 -27.58
N LYS A 364 -40.05 -2.28 -28.39
CA LYS A 364 -39.58 -0.91 -28.19
C LYS A 364 -40.70 0.13 -28.19
N THR A 365 -41.83 -0.20 -28.74
CA THR A 365 -43.04 0.66 -28.79
C THR A 365 -43.84 0.67 -27.48
N ASN A 366 -43.57 -0.25 -26.56
CA ASN A 366 -44.21 -0.23 -25.25
C ASN A 366 -43.84 1.05 -24.48
N HIS A 367 -44.73 1.50 -23.59
CA HIS A 367 -44.56 2.72 -22.82
C HIS A 367 -44.25 2.34 -21.37
N PHE A 368 -43.01 2.62 -20.92
CA PHE A 368 -42.57 2.34 -19.56
C PHE A 368 -41.97 3.58 -18.90
N ARG A 369 -41.72 3.48 -17.60
CA ARG A 369 -41.08 4.53 -16.79
C ARG A 369 -39.59 4.64 -17.11
N ILE A 370 -39.02 5.79 -16.74
CA ILE A 370 -37.64 6.12 -16.98
C ILE A 370 -37.10 6.73 -15.69
N ARG A 371 -36.08 6.10 -15.10
CA ARG A 371 -35.26 6.70 -14.06
C ARG A 371 -33.87 6.92 -14.63
N PRO A 372 -33.47 8.16 -14.87
CA PRO A 372 -32.11 8.44 -15.36
C PRO A 372 -31.03 8.08 -14.36
N ILE A 373 -29.83 7.83 -14.88
CA ILE A 373 -28.62 7.53 -14.12
C ILE A 373 -27.45 8.37 -14.64
N ARG A 374 -26.48 8.61 -13.78
CA ARG A 374 -25.19 9.19 -14.17
C ARG A 374 -24.04 8.48 -13.49
N LYS A 375 -22.83 8.68 -14.01
CA LYS A 375 -21.60 8.21 -13.42
C LYS A 375 -20.58 9.34 -13.26
N TYR A 376 -19.77 9.28 -12.22
CA TYR A 376 -18.67 10.19 -11.92
C TYR A 376 -17.61 9.55 -11.03
#